data_2b0233fc2e039d1b54849ca6c517deb5
#
_entry.id   2b0233fc2e039d1b54849ca6c517deb5
#
_cell.length_a   1.000
_cell.length_b   1.000
_cell.length_c   1.000
_cell.angle_alpha   90.00
_cell.angle_beta   90.00
_cell.angle_gamma   90.00
#
_symmetry.space_group_name_H-M   'P 1'
#
loop_
_entity.id
_entity.type
_entity.pdbx_description
1 polymer ?
#
loop_
_entity_poly.entity_id
_entity_poly.type
_entity_poly.pdbx_seq_one_letter_code
_entity_poly.pdbx_strand_id
1 'polypeptide(L)'
;MAFSEEENTKIRRSLLAEARSRALAVGMRKTSVEELTAAVGISKGSFYKYFDSKELLFFAVLEELHSELYAVAKDALMANSSLAASERATEALLAVCRRLSQTGAMRFIESDAELILRRIPESVKAGHYHDDEAHVCELLREGGFAPKGGAELAAATVRGLIL
;
A
#
# COMPACT_ATOMS: atom_id res chain seq x y z
N MET A 1 1.91 29.11 17.40
CA MET A 1 1.55 28.04 18.36
C MET A 1 2.10 26.71 17.86
N ALA A 2 2.75 25.95 18.74
CA ALA A 2 3.12 24.57 18.41
C ALA A 2 1.89 23.69 18.69
N PHE A 3 1.57 22.78 17.76
CA PHE A 3 0.52 21.77 17.95
C PHE A 3 0.94 20.79 19.06
N SER A 4 -0.04 20.29 19.83
CA SER A 4 0.18 19.20 20.79
C SER A 4 0.52 17.88 20.06
N GLU A 5 1.01 16.86 20.75
CA GLU A 5 1.28 15.54 20.15
C GLU A 5 0.00 14.91 19.59
N GLU A 6 -1.11 15.06 20.29
CA GLU A 6 -2.42 14.57 19.84
C GLU A 6 -2.88 15.28 18.55
N GLU A 7 -2.75 16.61 18.50
CA GLU A 7 -3.04 17.40 17.29
C GLU A 7 -2.13 17.01 16.12
N ASN A 8 -0.83 16.80 16.36
CA ASN A 8 0.11 16.36 15.34
C ASN A 8 -0.27 14.98 14.78
N THR A 9 -0.64 14.04 15.64
CA THR A 9 -1.10 12.70 15.22
C THR A 9 -2.38 12.79 14.40
N LYS A 10 -3.32 13.63 14.82
CA LYS A 10 -4.58 13.87 14.10
C LYS A 10 -4.34 14.49 12.72
N ILE A 11 -3.48 15.50 12.63
CA ILE A 11 -3.14 16.16 11.36
C ILE A 11 -2.46 15.16 10.41
N ARG A 12 -1.47 14.38 10.89
CA ARG A 12 -0.81 13.36 10.07
C ARG A 12 -1.81 12.34 9.51
N ARG A 13 -2.73 11.86 10.33
CA ARG A 13 -3.80 10.94 9.93
C ARG A 13 -4.75 11.57 8.92
N SER A 14 -5.12 12.83 9.11
CA SER A 14 -5.99 13.55 8.17
C SER A 14 -5.32 13.79 6.82
N LEU A 15 -4.02 14.10 6.78
CA LEU A 15 -3.24 14.20 5.54
C LEU A 15 -3.20 12.87 4.79
N LEU A 16 -3.01 11.76 5.50
CA LEU A 16 -2.97 10.42 4.90
C LEU A 16 -4.34 10.02 4.33
N ALA A 17 -5.42 10.30 5.08
CA ALA A 17 -6.79 10.05 4.62
C ALA A 17 -7.16 10.87 3.38
N GLU A 18 -6.80 12.16 3.34
CA GLU A 18 -7.03 13.02 2.17
C GLU A 18 -6.19 12.56 0.97
N ALA A 19 -4.89 12.24 1.18
CA ALA A 19 -4.03 11.71 0.13
C ALA A 19 -4.58 10.40 -0.44
N ARG A 20 -5.11 9.51 0.41
CA ARG A 20 -5.76 8.27 -0.01
C ARG A 20 -7.00 8.54 -0.87
N SER A 21 -7.86 9.44 -0.42
CA SER A 21 -9.04 9.86 -1.19
C SER A 21 -8.64 10.38 -2.58
N ARG A 22 -7.63 11.23 -2.66
CA ARG A 22 -7.09 11.76 -3.91
C ARG A 22 -6.41 10.72 -4.78
N ALA A 23 -5.63 9.81 -4.18
CA ALA A 23 -4.99 8.71 -4.89
C ALA A 23 -6.00 7.89 -5.68
N LEU A 24 -7.10 7.50 -5.04
CA LEU A 24 -8.14 6.67 -5.63
C LEU A 24 -9.05 7.43 -6.62
N ALA A 25 -9.21 8.74 -6.45
CA ALA A 25 -10.06 9.57 -7.32
C ALA A 25 -9.32 10.09 -8.57
N VAL A 26 -8.17 10.75 -8.39
CA VAL A 26 -7.48 11.49 -9.46
C VAL A 26 -6.00 11.13 -9.62
N GLY A 27 -5.39 10.48 -8.63
CA GLY A 27 -3.97 10.13 -8.58
C GLY A 27 -3.07 11.23 -8.00
N MET A 28 -1.82 10.84 -7.67
CA MET A 28 -0.83 11.73 -7.09
C MET A 28 -0.44 12.89 -8.03
N ARG A 29 -0.31 12.62 -9.33
CA ARG A 29 0.16 13.61 -10.31
C ARG A 29 -0.76 14.82 -10.40
N LYS A 30 -2.07 14.61 -10.20
CA LYS A 30 -3.10 15.65 -10.26
C LYS A 30 -3.44 16.24 -8.88
N THR A 31 -2.65 15.93 -7.87
CA THR A 31 -2.84 16.43 -6.50
C THR A 31 -1.64 17.30 -6.10
N SER A 32 -1.90 18.52 -5.66
CA SER A 32 -0.88 19.43 -5.12
C SER A 32 -0.82 19.38 -3.60
N VAL A 33 0.33 19.81 -3.04
CA VAL A 33 0.47 19.97 -1.58
C VAL A 33 -0.49 21.03 -1.05
N GLU A 34 -0.74 22.07 -1.83
CA GLU A 34 -1.69 23.14 -1.50
C GLU A 34 -3.12 22.62 -1.32
N GLU A 35 -3.58 21.73 -2.20
CA GLU A 35 -4.91 21.12 -2.09
C GLU A 35 -5.01 20.22 -0.85
N LEU A 36 -3.98 19.39 -0.59
CA LEU A 36 -3.93 18.53 0.59
C LEU A 36 -3.97 19.33 1.89
N THR A 37 -3.17 20.39 1.97
CA THR A 37 -3.08 21.22 3.17
C THR A 37 -4.33 22.07 3.38
N ALA A 38 -4.95 22.59 2.32
CA ALA A 38 -6.21 23.29 2.38
C ALA A 38 -7.35 22.39 2.89
N ALA A 39 -7.42 21.14 2.42
CA ALA A 39 -8.43 20.18 2.87
C ALA A 39 -8.30 19.84 4.37
N VAL A 40 -7.08 19.83 4.91
CA VAL A 40 -6.80 19.49 6.31
C VAL A 40 -6.78 20.74 7.21
N GLY A 41 -6.77 21.95 6.64
CA GLY A 41 -6.77 23.20 7.39
C GLY A 41 -5.42 23.59 7.97
N ILE A 42 -4.31 23.23 7.30
CA ILE A 42 -2.94 23.61 7.72
C ILE A 42 -2.24 24.42 6.62
N SER A 43 -1.15 25.10 6.97
CA SER A 43 -0.32 25.78 5.97
C SER A 43 0.54 24.80 5.18
N LYS A 44 0.93 25.20 3.93
CA LYS A 44 1.90 24.44 3.14
C LYS A 44 3.23 24.22 3.88
N GLY A 45 3.72 25.21 4.62
CA GLY A 45 4.94 25.07 5.43
C GLY A 45 4.78 24.05 6.58
N SER A 46 3.56 23.89 7.11
CA SER A 46 3.29 22.89 8.14
C SER A 46 3.28 21.46 7.60
N PHE A 47 2.99 21.25 6.32
CA PHE A 47 3.00 19.93 5.68
C PHE A 47 4.34 19.22 5.88
N TYR A 48 5.45 19.95 5.66
CA TYR A 48 6.81 19.41 5.71
C TYR A 48 7.28 19.02 7.14
N LYS A 49 6.47 19.28 8.18
CA LYS A 49 6.68 18.71 9.52
C LYS A 49 6.19 17.27 9.63
N TYR A 50 5.31 16.84 8.74
CA TYR A 50 4.66 15.52 8.77
C TYR A 50 5.19 14.58 7.69
N PHE A 51 5.51 15.12 6.53
CA PHE A 51 6.01 14.38 5.38
C PHE A 51 7.05 15.23 4.62
N ASP A 52 8.25 14.69 4.43
CA ASP A 52 9.35 15.40 3.76
C ASP A 52 9.04 15.71 2.28
N SER A 53 8.14 14.94 1.67
CA SER A 53 7.68 15.17 0.30
C SER A 53 6.26 14.66 0.08
N LYS A 54 5.64 15.13 -1.01
CA LYS A 54 4.35 14.62 -1.47
C LYS A 54 4.45 13.12 -1.83
N GLU A 55 5.54 12.73 -2.43
CA GLU A 55 5.80 11.35 -2.81
C GLU A 55 5.85 10.42 -1.60
N LEU A 56 6.46 10.84 -0.49
CA LEU A 56 6.47 10.08 0.76
C LEU A 56 5.08 9.95 1.41
N LEU A 57 4.23 10.98 1.29
CA LEU A 57 2.84 10.88 1.73
C LEU A 57 2.08 9.85 0.87
N PHE A 58 2.20 9.90 -0.46
CA PHE A 58 1.52 8.95 -1.35
C PHE A 58 2.14 7.55 -1.28
N PHE A 59 3.41 7.44 -0.94
CA PHE A 59 4.03 6.16 -0.62
C PHE A 59 3.41 5.52 0.63
N ALA A 60 3.15 6.29 1.69
CA ALA A 60 2.43 5.79 2.85
C ALA A 60 1.00 5.31 2.50
N VAL A 61 0.34 5.96 1.53
CA VAL A 61 -0.95 5.45 0.98
C VAL A 61 -0.75 4.12 0.26
N LEU A 62 0.33 3.95 -0.51
CA LEU A 62 0.64 2.70 -1.20
C LEU A 62 0.86 1.56 -0.19
N GLU A 63 1.59 1.82 0.89
CA GLU A 63 1.82 0.84 1.97
C GLU A 63 0.52 0.45 2.69
N GLU A 64 -0.39 1.40 2.96
CA GLU A 64 -1.72 1.07 3.51
C GLU A 64 -2.52 0.16 2.56
N LEU A 65 -2.49 0.45 1.26
CA LEU A 65 -3.16 -0.38 0.25
C LEU A 65 -2.56 -1.79 0.18
N HIS A 66 -1.23 -1.91 0.22
CA HIS A 66 -0.57 -3.22 0.26
C HIS A 66 -0.98 -4.01 1.49
N SER A 67 -0.96 -3.39 2.67
CA SER A 67 -1.39 -4.04 3.91
C SER A 67 -2.85 -4.53 3.85
N GLU A 68 -3.75 -3.75 3.25
CA GLU A 68 -5.14 -4.17 3.02
C GLU A 68 -5.23 -5.37 2.05
N LEU A 69 -4.44 -5.38 0.99
CA LEU A 69 -4.45 -6.48 0.02
C LEU A 69 -3.93 -7.77 0.63
N TYR A 70 -2.88 -7.70 1.46
CA TYR A 70 -2.39 -8.86 2.22
C TYR A 70 -3.44 -9.38 3.20
N ALA A 71 -4.15 -8.50 3.91
CA ALA A 71 -5.24 -8.89 4.79
C ALA A 71 -6.38 -9.59 4.01
N VAL A 72 -6.78 -9.05 2.87
CA VAL A 72 -7.80 -9.64 1.99
C VAL A 72 -7.37 -11.03 1.49
N ALA A 73 -6.11 -11.19 1.08
CA ALA A 73 -5.58 -12.47 0.65
C ALA A 73 -5.59 -13.50 1.79
N LYS A 74 -5.14 -13.10 2.98
CA LYS A 74 -5.12 -13.93 4.18
C LYS A 74 -6.53 -14.39 4.58
N ASP A 75 -7.48 -13.47 4.63
CA ASP A 75 -8.88 -13.78 4.97
C ASP A 75 -9.48 -14.77 3.96
N ALA A 76 -9.21 -14.59 2.66
CA ALA A 76 -9.67 -15.50 1.63
C ALA A 76 -9.04 -16.90 1.75
N LEU A 77 -7.75 -17.00 2.07
CA LEU A 77 -7.06 -18.28 2.34
C LEU A 77 -7.67 -19.00 3.52
N MET A 78 -7.98 -18.29 4.60
CA MET A 78 -8.58 -18.87 5.83
C MET A 78 -10.02 -19.31 5.61
N ALA A 79 -10.83 -18.50 4.93
CA ALA A 79 -12.24 -18.80 4.63
C ALA A 79 -12.39 -20.04 3.74
N ASN A 80 -11.40 -20.35 2.90
CA ASN A 80 -11.42 -21.46 1.96
C ASN A 80 -10.51 -22.64 2.40
N SER A 81 -10.23 -22.79 3.68
CA SER A 81 -9.27 -23.75 4.22
C SER A 81 -9.58 -25.22 3.87
N SER A 82 -10.83 -25.55 3.55
CA SER A 82 -11.27 -26.90 3.12
C SER A 82 -11.00 -27.22 1.65
N LEU A 83 -10.65 -26.24 0.83
CA LEU A 83 -10.36 -26.42 -0.59
C LEU A 83 -8.92 -26.92 -0.81
N ALA A 84 -8.65 -27.47 -2.00
CA ALA A 84 -7.29 -27.79 -2.40
C ALA A 84 -6.41 -26.55 -2.47
N ALA A 85 -5.09 -26.69 -2.29
CA ALA A 85 -4.15 -25.57 -2.23
C ALA A 85 -4.23 -24.63 -3.46
N SER A 86 -4.36 -25.20 -4.66
CA SER A 86 -4.51 -24.41 -5.90
C SER A 86 -5.80 -23.60 -5.94
N GLU A 87 -6.90 -24.16 -5.47
CA GLU A 87 -8.20 -23.49 -5.40
C GLU A 87 -8.16 -22.35 -4.39
N ARG A 88 -7.57 -22.58 -3.21
CA ARG A 88 -7.37 -21.53 -2.19
C ARG A 88 -6.52 -20.37 -2.72
N ALA A 89 -5.42 -20.67 -3.41
CA ALA A 89 -4.61 -19.63 -4.05
C ALA A 89 -5.41 -18.83 -5.07
N THR A 90 -6.21 -19.51 -5.90
CA THR A 90 -7.09 -18.86 -6.87
C THR A 90 -8.10 -17.94 -6.20
N GLU A 91 -8.78 -18.40 -5.15
CA GLU A 91 -9.76 -17.57 -4.41
C GLU A 91 -9.09 -16.36 -3.75
N ALA A 92 -7.90 -16.50 -3.19
CA ALA A 92 -7.13 -15.40 -2.63
C ALA A 92 -6.78 -14.35 -3.71
N LEU A 93 -6.27 -14.77 -4.86
CA LEU A 93 -5.96 -13.88 -5.97
C LEU A 93 -7.22 -13.18 -6.50
N LEU A 94 -8.33 -13.90 -6.66
CA LEU A 94 -9.60 -13.31 -7.08
C LEU A 94 -10.14 -12.30 -6.07
N ALA A 95 -9.99 -12.54 -4.77
CA ALA A 95 -10.37 -11.59 -3.73
C ALA A 95 -9.55 -10.29 -3.81
N VAL A 96 -8.23 -10.39 -4.00
CA VAL A 96 -7.35 -9.24 -4.21
C VAL A 96 -7.73 -8.47 -5.48
N CYS A 97 -7.91 -9.15 -6.61
CA CYS A 97 -8.33 -8.52 -7.86
C CYS A 97 -9.68 -7.79 -7.73
N ARG A 98 -10.65 -8.40 -7.06
CA ARG A 98 -11.94 -7.76 -6.76
C ARG A 98 -11.76 -6.50 -5.92
N ARG A 99 -10.94 -6.56 -4.88
CA ARG A 99 -10.63 -5.40 -4.01
C ARG A 99 -10.01 -4.26 -4.80
N LEU A 100 -9.00 -4.54 -5.60
CA LEU A 100 -8.32 -3.55 -6.46
C LEU A 100 -9.29 -2.88 -7.43
N SER A 101 -10.15 -3.67 -8.09
CA SER A 101 -11.14 -3.16 -9.04
C SER A 101 -12.21 -2.29 -8.39
N GLN A 102 -12.71 -2.70 -7.21
CA GLN A 102 -13.78 -1.99 -6.51
C GLN A 102 -13.33 -0.66 -5.90
N THR A 103 -12.09 -0.55 -5.48
CA THR A 103 -11.57 0.63 -4.78
C THR A 103 -10.94 1.68 -5.70
N GLY A 104 -10.65 1.35 -6.95
CA GLY A 104 -9.87 2.19 -7.85
C GLY A 104 -8.36 2.16 -7.58
N ALA A 105 -7.90 1.32 -6.66
CA ALA A 105 -6.49 1.18 -6.29
C ALA A 105 -5.63 0.73 -7.47
N MET A 106 -6.14 -0.14 -8.34
CA MET A 106 -5.44 -0.59 -9.55
C MET A 106 -4.96 0.60 -10.38
N ARG A 107 -5.85 1.57 -10.65
CA ARG A 107 -5.48 2.75 -11.45
C ARG A 107 -4.41 3.60 -10.77
N PHE A 108 -4.45 3.76 -9.45
CA PHE A 108 -3.42 4.50 -8.72
C PHE A 108 -2.08 3.77 -8.79
N ILE A 109 -2.05 2.46 -8.58
CA ILE A 109 -0.84 1.64 -8.68
C ILE A 109 -0.24 1.74 -10.09
N GLU A 110 -1.02 1.50 -11.13
CA GLU A 110 -0.55 1.54 -12.52
C GLU A 110 -0.04 2.94 -12.94
N SER A 111 -0.68 4.01 -12.47
CA SER A 111 -0.34 5.36 -12.93
C SER A 111 0.78 6.01 -12.12
N ASP A 112 0.88 5.75 -10.82
CA ASP A 112 1.69 6.56 -9.92
C ASP A 112 2.77 5.77 -9.14
N ALA A 113 2.62 4.45 -8.93
CA ALA A 113 3.54 3.69 -8.08
C ALA A 113 5.00 3.76 -8.56
N GLU A 114 5.24 3.59 -9.87
CA GLU A 114 6.60 3.67 -10.42
C GLU A 114 7.23 5.06 -10.20
N LEU A 115 6.45 6.13 -10.38
CA LEU A 115 6.92 7.50 -10.17
C LEU A 115 7.22 7.76 -8.69
N ILE A 116 6.37 7.25 -7.78
CA ILE A 116 6.57 7.35 -6.33
C ILE A 116 7.89 6.65 -5.96
N LEU A 117 8.05 5.38 -6.36
CA LEU A 117 9.23 4.58 -6.05
C LEU A 117 10.54 5.16 -6.62
N ARG A 118 10.48 5.88 -7.74
CA ARG A 118 11.65 6.58 -8.29
C ARG A 118 12.06 7.83 -7.51
N ARG A 119 11.15 8.43 -6.73
CA ARG A 119 11.35 9.73 -6.08
C ARG A 119 11.54 9.65 -4.57
N ILE A 120 11.24 8.52 -3.95
CA ILE A 120 11.47 8.30 -2.52
C ILE A 120 12.92 7.86 -2.27
N PRO A 121 13.46 8.07 -1.04
CA PRO A 121 14.79 7.61 -0.67
C PRO A 121 14.96 6.10 -0.84
N GLU A 122 16.16 5.67 -1.27
CA GLU A 122 16.46 4.25 -1.50
C GLU A 122 16.29 3.40 -0.23
N SER A 123 16.62 3.93 0.94
CA SER A 123 16.43 3.24 2.22
C SER A 123 14.97 2.94 2.53
N VAL A 124 14.05 3.85 2.17
CA VAL A 124 12.60 3.65 2.34
C VAL A 124 12.11 2.57 1.38
N LYS A 125 12.55 2.63 0.13
CA LYS A 125 12.20 1.64 -0.89
C LYS A 125 12.72 0.24 -0.54
N ALA A 126 13.95 0.12 -0.05
CA ALA A 126 14.54 -1.14 0.37
C ALA A 126 13.77 -1.77 1.54
N GLY A 127 13.33 -0.95 2.51
CA GLY A 127 12.44 -1.39 3.60
C GLY A 127 11.13 -1.97 3.07
N HIS A 128 10.48 -1.24 2.18
CA HIS A 128 9.24 -1.69 1.54
C HIS A 128 9.36 -3.05 0.85
N TYR A 129 10.41 -3.26 0.06
CA TYR A 129 10.63 -4.54 -0.63
C TYR A 129 10.89 -5.69 0.34
N HIS A 130 11.58 -5.41 1.46
CA HIS A 130 11.80 -6.41 2.50
C HIS A 130 10.50 -6.80 3.20
N ASP A 131 9.66 -5.83 3.53
CA ASP A 131 8.37 -6.04 4.18
C ASP A 131 7.40 -6.79 3.26
N ASP A 132 7.34 -6.45 1.98
CA ASP A 132 6.53 -7.16 0.99
C ASP A 132 6.95 -8.63 0.85
N GLU A 133 8.26 -8.91 0.80
CA GLU A 133 8.77 -10.27 0.75
C GLU A 133 8.38 -11.08 1.99
N ALA A 134 8.50 -10.46 3.18
CA ALA A 134 8.09 -11.08 4.43
C ALA A 134 6.59 -11.41 4.45
N HIS A 135 5.73 -10.49 4.01
CA HIS A 135 4.28 -10.70 3.93
C HIS A 135 3.91 -11.84 2.96
N VAL A 136 4.52 -11.88 1.77
CA VAL A 136 4.24 -12.97 0.82
C VAL A 136 4.72 -14.31 1.37
N CYS A 137 5.91 -14.37 1.99
CA CYS A 137 6.40 -15.59 2.64
C CYS A 137 5.45 -16.05 3.77
N GLU A 138 4.91 -15.12 4.55
CA GLU A 138 3.91 -15.42 5.58
C GLU A 138 2.64 -16.02 5.00
N LEU A 139 2.08 -15.40 3.94
CA LEU A 139 0.89 -15.90 3.25
C LEU A 139 1.11 -17.32 2.69
N LEU A 140 2.28 -17.59 2.10
CA LEU A 140 2.63 -18.91 1.59
C LEU A 140 2.68 -19.95 2.73
N ARG A 141 3.29 -19.61 3.86
CA ARG A 141 3.41 -20.48 5.02
C ARG A 141 2.04 -20.76 5.65
N GLU A 142 1.23 -19.72 5.90
CA GLU A 142 -0.11 -19.85 6.49
C GLU A 142 -1.09 -20.57 5.55
N GLY A 143 -0.97 -20.34 4.25
CA GLY A 143 -1.73 -21.07 3.24
C GLY A 143 -1.30 -22.53 3.06
N GLY A 144 -0.21 -22.98 3.71
CA GLY A 144 0.31 -24.35 3.56
C GLY A 144 0.89 -24.60 2.17
N PHE A 145 1.36 -23.56 1.50
CA PHE A 145 1.98 -23.69 0.16
C PHE A 145 3.46 -24.02 0.28
N ALA A 146 3.90 -24.95 -0.57
CA ALA A 146 5.31 -25.34 -0.71
C ALA A 146 5.76 -25.09 -2.17
N PRO A 147 6.07 -23.86 -2.54
CA PRO A 147 6.44 -23.53 -3.92
C PRO A 147 7.77 -24.19 -4.30
N LYS A 148 7.85 -24.67 -5.54
CA LYS A 148 9.10 -25.18 -6.10
C LYS A 148 10.11 -24.03 -6.18
N GLY A 149 11.28 -24.20 -5.57
CA GLY A 149 12.32 -23.17 -5.51
C GLY A 149 12.30 -22.34 -4.23
N GLY A 150 11.36 -22.60 -3.31
CA GLY A 150 11.29 -21.94 -2.00
C GLY A 150 10.39 -20.70 -1.96
N ALA A 151 10.09 -20.27 -0.75
CA ALA A 151 9.18 -19.14 -0.52
C ALA A 151 9.77 -17.80 -1.01
N GLU A 152 11.06 -17.59 -0.86
CA GLU A 152 11.75 -16.36 -1.29
C GLU A 152 11.66 -16.16 -2.81
N LEU A 153 11.90 -17.22 -3.61
CA LEU A 153 11.77 -17.15 -5.06
C LEU A 153 10.31 -16.90 -5.48
N ALA A 154 9.36 -17.53 -4.79
CA ALA A 154 7.94 -17.30 -5.03
C ALA A 154 7.53 -15.86 -4.69
N ALA A 155 8.00 -15.32 -3.56
CA ALA A 155 7.77 -13.94 -3.16
C ALA A 155 8.34 -12.93 -4.17
N ALA A 156 9.58 -13.15 -4.60
CA ALA A 156 10.21 -12.34 -5.63
C ALA A 156 9.43 -12.39 -6.96
N THR A 157 8.91 -13.57 -7.33
CA THR A 157 8.09 -13.74 -8.55
C THR A 157 6.76 -12.98 -8.43
N VAL A 158 6.04 -13.10 -7.31
CA VAL A 158 4.79 -12.38 -7.05
C VAL A 158 5.02 -10.87 -7.12
N ARG A 159 6.07 -10.38 -6.46
CA ARG A 159 6.45 -8.96 -6.52
C ARG A 159 6.69 -8.48 -7.95
N GLY A 160 7.45 -9.23 -8.73
CA GLY A 160 7.75 -8.87 -10.12
C GLY A 160 6.56 -8.92 -11.09
N LEU A 161 5.43 -9.52 -10.66
CA LEU A 161 4.18 -9.52 -11.43
C LEU A 161 3.25 -8.35 -11.08
N ILE A 162 3.46 -7.74 -9.91
CA ILE A 162 2.60 -6.65 -9.39
C ILE A 162 3.22 -5.26 -9.66
N LEU A 163 4.53 -5.17 -9.78
CA LEU A 163 5.30 -3.95 -10.05
C LEU A 163 5.84 -3.92 -11.48
#